data_f3a18dbd29855d31709fe5b06a5656cb
#
_entry.id   f3a18dbd29855d31709fe5b06a5656cb
#
_cell.length_a   1.000
_cell.length_b   1.000
_cell.length_c   1.000
_cell.angle_alpha   90.00
_cell.angle_beta   90.00
_cell.angle_gamma   90.00
#
_symmetry.space_group_name_H-M   'P 1'
#
loop_
_entity.id
_entity.type
_entity.pdbx_description
1 polymer ?
#
loop_
_entity_poly.entity_id
_entity_poly.type
_entity_poly.pdbx_seq_one_letter_code
_entity_poly.pdbx_strand_id
1 'polypeptide(L)'
;MTSVSMTVNGKAVSGEAEGRTLLSSFLRDGQGLTGTHVGCDTSQCGACVVHVNGVAVKSCTMFASEADGAEVTTIEGMANADGSLGVIQQAFQDYHGLQCGFCTPGMVMSASVGLGLSFNNAAADITMPGVQNPHCSP
;
A
#
# COMPACT_ATOMS: atom_id res chain seq x y z
N MET A 1 -16.09 -6.73 -21.02
CA MET A 1 -15.65 -6.59 -19.62
C MET A 1 -15.16 -7.93 -19.12
N THR A 2 -14.10 -7.92 -18.36
CA THR A 2 -13.50 -9.13 -17.77
C THR A 2 -13.82 -9.16 -16.29
N SER A 3 -14.25 -10.33 -15.80
CA SER A 3 -14.39 -10.52 -14.35
C SER A 3 -13.00 -10.68 -13.73
N VAL A 4 -12.72 -9.88 -12.72
CA VAL A 4 -11.46 -9.89 -11.97
C VAL A 4 -11.80 -10.23 -10.53
N SER A 5 -11.10 -11.21 -9.97
CA SER A 5 -11.25 -11.59 -8.57
C SER A 5 -9.87 -11.67 -7.93
N MET A 6 -9.76 -11.13 -6.74
CA MET A 6 -8.51 -11.14 -5.98
C MET A 6 -8.81 -11.11 -4.48
N THR A 7 -7.80 -11.36 -3.67
CA THR A 7 -7.90 -11.17 -2.23
C THR A 7 -7.26 -9.83 -1.87
N VAL A 8 -8.02 -8.91 -1.33
CA VAL A 8 -7.53 -7.58 -0.93
C VAL A 8 -7.64 -7.44 0.58
N ASN A 9 -6.51 -7.24 1.24
CA ASN A 9 -6.43 -7.10 2.71
C ASN A 9 -7.11 -8.26 3.44
N GLY A 10 -6.95 -9.49 2.94
CA GLY A 10 -7.53 -10.69 3.52
C GLY A 10 -8.98 -10.95 3.16
N LYS A 11 -9.60 -10.13 2.33
CA LYS A 11 -11.00 -10.28 1.89
C LYS A 11 -11.05 -10.61 0.41
N ALA A 12 -11.82 -11.62 0.04
CA ALA A 12 -12.08 -11.92 -1.35
C ALA A 12 -12.97 -10.82 -1.94
N VAL A 13 -12.49 -10.20 -2.99
CA VAL A 13 -13.23 -9.17 -3.74
C VAL A 13 -13.29 -9.57 -5.21
N SER A 14 -14.35 -9.16 -5.86
CA SER A 14 -14.54 -9.39 -7.29
C SER A 14 -15.24 -8.19 -7.92
N GLY A 15 -15.02 -8.03 -9.19
CA GLY A 15 -15.67 -6.97 -9.95
C GLY A 15 -15.42 -7.16 -11.44
N GLU A 16 -16.20 -6.47 -12.24
CA GLU A 16 -15.96 -6.41 -13.67
C GLU A 16 -15.06 -5.21 -13.99
N ALA A 17 -14.06 -5.43 -14.80
CA ALA A 17 -13.14 -4.39 -15.24
C ALA A 17 -12.90 -4.51 -16.74
N GLU A 18 -12.73 -3.38 -17.39
CA GLU A 18 -12.21 -3.38 -18.75
C GLU A 18 -10.76 -3.86 -18.75
N GLY A 19 -10.30 -4.44 -19.86
CA GLY A 19 -8.92 -4.92 -19.96
C GLY A 19 -7.85 -3.84 -19.71
N ARG A 20 -8.20 -2.58 -19.88
CA ARG A 20 -7.33 -1.42 -19.64
C ARG A 20 -7.45 -0.81 -18.25
N THR A 21 -8.32 -1.33 -17.39
CA THR A 21 -8.50 -0.80 -16.03
C THR A 21 -7.24 -1.04 -15.21
N LEU A 22 -6.69 0.04 -14.66
CA LEU A 22 -5.51 -0.04 -13.81
C LEU A 22 -5.88 -0.59 -12.43
N LEU A 23 -4.95 -1.28 -11.81
CA LEU A 23 -5.15 -1.81 -10.46
C LEU A 23 -5.49 -0.70 -9.46
N SER A 24 -4.83 0.47 -9.56
CA SER A 24 -5.15 1.62 -8.70
C SER A 24 -6.60 2.08 -8.85
N SER A 25 -7.13 2.13 -10.07
CA SER A 25 -8.53 2.49 -10.31
C SER A 25 -9.49 1.43 -9.78
N PHE A 26 -9.17 0.17 -9.98
CA PHE A 26 -9.97 -0.93 -9.43
C PHE A 26 -10.07 -0.86 -7.91
N LEU A 27 -8.94 -0.61 -7.23
CA LEU A 27 -8.91 -0.49 -5.77
C LEU A 27 -9.67 0.75 -5.26
N ARG A 28 -9.42 1.92 -5.88
CA ARG A 28 -10.02 3.18 -5.43
C ARG A 28 -11.50 3.29 -5.78
N ASP A 29 -11.82 3.05 -7.03
CA ASP A 29 -13.16 3.31 -7.56
C ASP A 29 -14.06 2.07 -7.46
N GLY A 30 -13.50 0.91 -7.71
CA GLY A 30 -14.24 -0.36 -7.67
C GLY A 30 -14.46 -0.88 -6.25
N GLN A 31 -13.46 -0.78 -5.39
CA GLN A 31 -13.50 -1.32 -4.03
C GLN A 31 -13.63 -0.24 -2.94
N GLY A 32 -13.57 1.02 -3.29
CA GLY A 32 -13.66 2.12 -2.32
C GLY A 32 -12.44 2.27 -1.42
N LEU A 33 -11.32 1.64 -1.76
CA LEU A 33 -10.08 1.70 -0.99
C LEU A 33 -9.24 2.89 -1.46
N THR A 34 -9.54 4.05 -0.96
CA THR A 34 -8.99 5.33 -1.44
C THR A 34 -7.66 5.72 -0.81
N GLY A 35 -7.10 4.91 0.08
CA GLY A 35 -5.81 5.17 0.70
C GLY A 35 -4.63 5.08 -0.26
N THR A 36 -4.73 4.32 -1.34
CA THR A 36 -3.75 4.29 -2.42
C THR A 36 -3.91 5.53 -3.29
N HIS A 37 -2.88 6.36 -3.38
CA HIS A 37 -2.91 7.61 -4.13
C HIS A 37 -2.22 7.51 -5.47
N VAL A 38 -2.61 8.36 -6.42
CA VAL A 38 -1.94 8.50 -7.71
C VAL A 38 -1.52 9.96 -7.87
N GLY A 39 -0.22 10.20 -7.88
CA GLY A 39 0.35 11.55 -7.92
C GLY A 39 1.14 11.87 -9.20
N CYS A 40 1.22 10.95 -10.14
CA CYS A 40 1.91 11.15 -11.42
C CYS A 40 1.29 10.29 -12.52
N ASP A 41 1.74 10.51 -13.75
CA ASP A 41 1.39 9.69 -14.91
C ASP A 41 2.62 9.02 -15.56
N THR A 42 3.79 9.17 -14.96
CA THR A 42 5.08 8.72 -15.47
C THR A 42 5.74 7.63 -14.60
N SER A 43 5.01 7.05 -13.66
CA SER A 43 5.48 6.00 -12.75
C SER A 43 6.65 6.42 -11.84
N GLN A 44 6.77 7.70 -11.51
CA GLN A 44 7.89 8.24 -10.74
C GLN A 44 7.57 8.45 -9.26
N CYS A 45 6.35 8.87 -8.92
CA CYS A 45 6.05 9.35 -7.56
C CYS A 45 5.99 8.25 -6.51
N GLY A 46 5.63 7.02 -6.88
CA GLY A 46 5.50 5.90 -5.96
C GLY A 46 4.32 5.96 -4.97
N ALA A 47 3.47 6.99 -5.05
CA ALA A 47 2.32 7.13 -4.15
C ALA A 47 1.28 6.01 -4.28
N CYS A 48 1.30 5.29 -5.39
CA CYS A 48 0.38 4.20 -5.72
C CYS A 48 0.88 2.81 -5.32
N VAL A 49 2.02 2.70 -4.64
CA VAL A 49 2.62 1.39 -4.31
C VAL A 49 1.67 0.58 -3.42
N VAL A 50 1.44 -0.65 -3.84
CA VAL A 50 0.72 -1.68 -3.08
C VAL A 50 1.56 -2.95 -3.10
N HIS A 51 1.17 -3.95 -2.32
CA HIS A 51 1.82 -5.26 -2.40
C HIS A 51 0.93 -6.22 -3.19
N VAL A 52 1.51 -6.89 -4.15
CA VAL A 52 0.90 -7.99 -4.91
C VAL A 52 1.73 -9.23 -4.68
N ASN A 53 1.14 -10.23 -4.02
CA ASN A 53 1.84 -11.47 -3.61
C ASN A 53 3.16 -11.19 -2.85
N GLY A 54 3.15 -10.17 -1.97
CA GLY A 54 4.29 -9.78 -1.17
C GLY A 54 5.34 -8.92 -1.88
N VAL A 55 5.12 -8.55 -3.13
CA VAL A 55 6.03 -7.71 -3.92
C VAL A 55 5.46 -6.30 -4.03
N ALA A 56 6.27 -5.29 -3.73
CA ALA A 56 5.89 -3.88 -3.90
C ALA A 56 5.81 -3.55 -5.39
N VAL A 57 4.65 -3.11 -5.84
CA VAL A 57 4.39 -2.72 -7.23
C VAL A 57 3.68 -1.37 -7.28
N LYS A 58 3.88 -0.66 -8.38
CA LYS A 58 3.15 0.59 -8.65
C LYS A 58 1.81 0.24 -9.28
N SER A 59 0.74 0.34 -8.52
CA SER A 59 -0.61 -0.04 -8.97
C SER A 59 -1.12 0.78 -10.15
N CYS A 60 -0.57 1.97 -10.38
CA CYS A 60 -0.92 2.80 -11.54
C CYS A 60 -0.28 2.32 -12.86
N THR A 61 0.61 1.35 -12.81
CA THR A 61 1.27 0.77 -13.99
C THR A 61 0.91 -0.69 -14.25
N MET A 62 0.03 -1.24 -13.43
CA MET A 62 -0.42 -2.61 -13.51
C MET A 62 -1.91 -2.65 -13.83
N PHE A 63 -2.31 -3.54 -14.73
CA PHE A 63 -3.73 -3.75 -15.00
C PHE A 63 -4.38 -4.58 -13.90
N ALA A 64 -5.65 -4.31 -13.62
CA ALA A 64 -6.41 -5.10 -12.66
C ALA A 64 -6.47 -6.58 -13.06
N SER A 65 -6.55 -6.86 -14.36
CA SER A 65 -6.53 -8.22 -14.89
C SER A 65 -5.23 -8.99 -14.61
N GLU A 66 -4.12 -8.29 -14.48
CA GLU A 66 -2.82 -8.92 -14.12
C GLU A 66 -2.79 -9.34 -12.65
N ALA A 67 -3.60 -8.73 -11.80
CA ALA A 67 -3.73 -9.07 -10.38
C ALA A 67 -4.85 -10.08 -10.11
N ASP A 68 -5.47 -10.63 -11.15
CA ASP A 68 -6.50 -11.65 -10.99
C ASP A 68 -5.96 -12.87 -10.27
N GLY A 69 -6.65 -13.32 -9.24
CA GLY A 69 -6.20 -14.41 -8.38
C GLY A 69 -5.07 -14.07 -7.40
N ALA A 70 -4.57 -12.85 -7.40
CA ALA A 70 -3.47 -12.44 -6.54
C ALA A 70 -3.96 -12.04 -5.15
N GLU A 71 -3.01 -12.02 -4.20
CA GLU A 71 -3.20 -11.45 -2.88
C GLU A 71 -2.63 -10.02 -2.87
N VAL A 72 -3.50 -9.04 -2.72
CA VAL A 72 -3.15 -7.62 -2.74
C VAL A 72 -3.27 -7.05 -1.33
N THR A 73 -2.27 -6.31 -0.92
CA THR A 73 -2.31 -5.55 0.34
C THR A 73 -2.15 -4.07 0.03
N THR A 74 -3.08 -3.27 0.53
CA THR A 74 -3.05 -1.81 0.44
C THR A 74 -2.71 -1.19 1.79
N ILE A 75 -2.59 0.13 1.83
CA ILE A 75 -2.30 0.83 3.10
C ILE A 75 -3.37 0.58 4.17
N GLU A 76 -4.61 0.38 3.80
CA GLU A 76 -5.69 0.07 4.72
C GLU A 76 -5.49 -1.29 5.42
N GLY A 77 -4.77 -2.21 4.78
CA GLY A 77 -4.42 -3.52 5.34
C GLY A 77 -3.20 -3.51 6.24
N MET A 78 -2.51 -2.38 6.38
CA MET A 78 -1.32 -2.24 7.22
C MET A 78 -1.64 -1.96 8.69
N ALA A 79 -2.85 -1.52 8.98
CA ALA A 79 -3.31 -1.30 10.34
C ALA A 79 -3.50 -2.62 11.08
N ASN A 80 -3.36 -2.58 12.41
CA ASN A 80 -3.66 -3.73 13.25
C ASN A 80 -5.15 -4.07 13.25
N ALA A 81 -5.49 -5.28 13.65
CA ALA A 81 -6.87 -5.76 13.64
C ALA A 81 -7.81 -4.94 14.54
N ASP A 82 -7.28 -4.29 15.58
CA ASP A 82 -8.03 -3.40 16.50
C ASP A 82 -8.21 -1.98 15.96
N GLY A 83 -7.71 -1.68 14.75
CA GLY A 83 -7.76 -0.36 14.13
C GLY A 83 -6.61 0.56 14.51
N SER A 84 -5.69 0.15 15.38
CA SER A 84 -4.49 0.91 15.68
C SER A 84 -3.50 0.89 14.52
N LEU A 85 -2.62 1.90 14.46
CA LEU A 85 -1.62 1.99 13.39
C LEU A 85 -0.62 0.83 13.48
N GLY A 86 -0.23 0.31 12.33
CA GLY A 86 0.89 -0.62 12.23
C GLY A 86 2.21 0.07 12.59
N VAL A 87 3.26 -0.71 12.80
CA VAL A 87 4.55 -0.22 13.32
C VAL A 87 5.13 0.89 12.45
N ILE A 88 5.15 0.72 11.13
CA ILE A 88 5.69 1.73 10.22
C ILE A 88 4.80 2.97 10.18
N GLN A 89 3.49 2.79 10.14
CA GLN A 89 2.53 3.90 10.18
C GLN A 89 2.71 4.71 11.46
N GLN A 90 2.87 4.04 12.60
CA GLN A 90 3.10 4.69 13.88
C GLN A 90 4.43 5.46 13.88
N ALA A 91 5.48 4.89 13.30
CA ALA A 91 6.77 5.55 13.18
C ALA A 91 6.68 6.84 12.34
N PHE A 92 5.95 6.81 11.23
CA PHE A 92 5.71 8.02 10.42
C PHE A 92 4.99 9.11 11.23
N GLN A 93 4.05 8.73 12.07
CA GLN A 93 3.34 9.66 12.94
C GLN A 93 4.25 10.21 14.05
N ASP A 94 4.96 9.34 14.77
CA ASP A 94 5.76 9.72 15.94
C ASP A 94 6.96 10.58 15.57
N TYR A 95 7.56 10.33 14.42
CA TYR A 95 8.74 11.05 13.94
C TYR A 95 8.42 12.12 12.89
N HIS A 96 7.15 12.43 12.69
CA HIS A 96 6.71 13.45 11.73
C HIS A 96 7.25 13.21 10.31
N GLY A 97 7.24 11.96 9.86
CA GLY A 97 7.79 11.55 8.57
C GLY A 97 6.99 12.01 7.35
N LEU A 98 5.99 12.84 7.52
CA LEU A 98 5.13 13.33 6.45
C LEU A 98 4.86 14.82 6.61
N GLN A 99 4.64 15.50 5.49
CA GLN A 99 4.10 16.86 5.46
C GLN A 99 2.63 16.83 5.09
N CYS A 100 2.28 16.86 3.78
CA CYS A 100 0.88 16.77 3.37
C CYS A 100 0.30 15.35 3.44
N GLY A 101 1.13 14.32 3.49
CA GLY A 101 0.71 12.93 3.61
C GLY A 101 0.28 12.26 2.31
N PHE A 102 0.33 12.93 1.16
CA PHE A 102 -0.14 12.35 -0.10
C PHE A 102 0.72 11.15 -0.57
N CYS A 103 2.04 11.25 -0.46
CA CYS A 103 2.95 10.17 -0.83
C CYS A 103 3.12 9.12 0.27
N THR A 104 2.62 9.38 1.47
CA THR A 104 2.88 8.54 2.65
C THR A 104 2.38 7.11 2.49
N PRO A 105 1.19 6.82 1.94
CA PRO A 105 0.78 5.43 1.75
C PRO A 105 1.76 4.62 0.91
N GLY A 106 2.22 5.17 -0.20
CA GLY A 106 3.21 4.52 -1.06
C GLY A 106 4.56 4.34 -0.37
N MET A 107 5.00 5.34 0.40
CA MET A 107 6.25 5.27 1.17
C MET A 107 6.19 4.17 2.24
N VAL A 108 5.09 4.07 2.97
CA VAL A 108 4.88 3.02 3.98
C VAL A 108 4.90 1.64 3.33
N MET A 109 4.20 1.47 2.22
CA MET A 109 4.17 0.19 1.50
C MET A 109 5.55 -0.22 0.99
N SER A 110 6.31 0.71 0.44
CA SER A 110 7.68 0.46 -0.04
C SER A 110 8.64 0.14 1.11
N ALA A 111 8.56 0.89 2.20
CA ALA A 111 9.42 0.69 3.36
C ALA A 111 9.19 -0.67 4.02
N SER A 112 7.94 -1.12 4.09
CA SER A 112 7.60 -2.39 4.74
C SER A 112 8.25 -3.59 4.04
N VAL A 113 8.32 -3.58 2.73
CA VAL A 113 9.02 -4.64 1.97
C VAL A 113 10.53 -4.52 2.15
N GLY A 114 11.08 -3.32 2.07
CA GLY A 114 12.51 -3.09 2.23
C GLY A 114 13.04 -3.48 3.62
N LEU A 115 12.20 -3.42 4.63
CA LEU A 115 12.54 -3.81 6.00
C LEU A 115 12.22 -5.29 6.29
N GLY A 116 11.71 -6.04 5.33
CA GLY A 116 11.36 -7.45 5.50
C GLY A 116 10.20 -7.68 6.48
N LEU A 117 9.35 -6.69 6.66
CA LEU A 117 8.22 -6.79 7.59
C LEU A 117 7.10 -7.63 6.97
N SER A 118 6.81 -8.73 7.61
CA SER A 118 5.65 -9.55 7.29
C SER A 118 4.40 -8.97 7.95
N PHE A 119 3.31 -8.87 7.20
CA PHE A 119 2.05 -8.30 7.68
C PHE A 119 1.41 -9.05 8.85
N ASN A 120 1.81 -10.29 9.06
CA ASN A 120 1.24 -11.14 10.10
C ASN A 120 1.97 -11.05 11.44
N ASN A 121 3.03 -10.26 11.53
CA ASN A 121 3.84 -10.13 12.74
C ASN A 121 3.83 -8.69 13.28
N ALA A 122 2.65 -8.20 13.63
CA ALA A 122 2.51 -6.91 14.30
C ALA A 122 3.18 -6.86 15.70
N ALA A 123 3.73 -7.97 16.15
CA ALA A 123 4.36 -8.09 17.47
C ALA A 123 5.87 -8.31 17.39
N ALA A 124 6.47 -8.28 16.23
CA ALA A 124 7.93 -8.36 16.14
C ALA A 124 8.51 -7.02 16.59
N ASP A 125 9.17 -7.08 17.69
CA ASP A 125 9.99 -6.04 18.29
C ASP A 125 10.95 -5.45 17.26
N ILE A 126 10.49 -4.40 16.55
CA ILE A 126 11.33 -3.71 15.60
C ILE A 126 12.05 -2.61 16.36
N THR A 127 13.09 -3.01 17.03
CA THR A 127 14.18 -2.11 17.32
C THR A 127 14.81 -1.74 15.98
N MET A 128 14.37 -0.64 15.41
CA MET A 128 15.00 -0.08 14.22
C MET A 128 16.35 0.50 14.61
N PRO A 129 17.47 -0.18 14.31
CA PRO A 129 18.77 0.47 14.51
C PRO A 129 18.92 1.52 13.40
N GLY A 130 18.85 2.79 13.78
CA GLY A 130 19.37 3.86 12.95
C GLY A 130 18.40 4.67 12.11
N VAL A 131 17.10 4.61 12.31
CA VAL A 131 16.23 5.66 11.76
C VAL A 131 16.20 6.86 12.69
N GLN A 132 17.34 7.46 12.83
CA GLN A 132 17.37 8.87 13.20
C GLN A 132 17.07 9.64 11.93
N ASN A 133 15.94 10.27 11.88
CA ASN A 133 15.62 11.19 10.80
C ASN A 133 16.30 12.55 11.08
N PRO A 134 17.41 12.86 10.40
CA PRO A 134 18.11 14.12 10.67
C PRO A 134 17.54 15.32 9.91
N HIS A 135 16.52 15.17 9.08
CA HIS A 135 16.23 16.22 8.11
C HIS A 135 14.74 16.54 7.85
N CYS A 136 13.85 16.24 8.76
CA CYS A 136 12.55 16.90 8.76
C CYS A 136 12.44 17.82 9.96
N SER A 137 13.28 18.85 9.96
CA SER A 137 13.02 20.02 10.78
C SER A 137 12.06 20.92 10.04
N PRO A 138 11.06 21.52 10.72
CA PRO A 138 10.14 22.48 10.13
C PRO A 138 10.85 23.72 9.61
#